data_41674193bd90c5664a3fad7f7b7e4668
#
_entry.id   41674193bd90c5664a3fad7f7b7e4668
#
_cell.length_a   1.000
_cell.length_b   1.000
_cell.length_c   1.000
_cell.angle_alpha   90.00
_cell.angle_beta   90.00
_cell.angle_gamma   90.00
#
_symmetry.space_group_name_H-M   'P 1'
#
loop_
_entity.id
_entity.type
_entity.pdbx_description
1 polymer ?
#
loop_
_entity_poly.entity_id
_entity_poly.type
_entity_poly.pdbx_seq_one_letter_code
_entity_poly.pdbx_strand_id
1 'polypeptide(L)'
;MLHVCTRWLAAAMLLAFGLNATHSHAGEKDGKKPNILFIYTDDQSFRTVSCYPECYPGAKTPNIDKLARMGIRFTAAYNGSWCAPSRASILTGLHPHGVQSLTFKGQYPSSSYDPELCKYWPSVFRRLGYYTAQIGKWHTGADAGFGRDWDHQIVWNRPRYPDNAPNYYKTQLLSFNGGEPKMVDGYPTDNYSDWAVDFIQGKTRAKDKPWFLWLCYGAVHGPFTPAERHKGAHASMKVEIPKDIFAPRVGKPKYVQDLRVWKKGENGEPVYVGSGDYQDKKGQTLADGVRQYNECAMALDEGVGKVLKALEESGQLENTLIVFTSDQGYAWGFHGFRHKLGPYDDTIRAPLIVAWPGKIPQGKTCNVPISGVDFAPTFFKVAGFELPWKMHGRDITPLFKNPDAKWTEPMLVTHMGRSFGKDTDDPAKMDSLETVPWWVAMRDGKTKYIRTLVPDEIEELYDLDADPLELTNLALMPEHRTILERMRGMMVAELRRTSAGFVERMPTPKTATK
;
A
#
# COMPACT_ATOMS: atom_id res chain seq x y z
N MET A 1 -59.14 -50.05 59.44
CA MET A 1 -58.37 -51.25 59.12
C MET A 1 -57.20 -50.79 58.28
N LEU A 2 -56.11 -50.54 58.90
CA LEU A 2 -54.84 -51.30 59.02
C LEU A 2 -54.36 -51.92 57.72
N HIS A 3 -53.24 -51.44 57.25
CA HIS A 3 -51.90 -52.01 57.09
C HIS A 3 -51.04 -51.04 56.30
N VAL A 4 -50.07 -50.40 56.84
CA VAL A 4 -48.66 -50.69 57.17
C VAL A 4 -47.94 -51.55 56.11
N CYS A 5 -46.98 -51.00 55.44
CA CYS A 5 -45.61 -51.51 55.26
C CYS A 5 -44.75 -50.64 54.38
N THR A 6 -43.82 -50.11 54.99
CA THR A 6 -42.33 -50.24 54.94
C THR A 6 -41.59 -49.63 53.74
N ARG A 7 -40.75 -48.68 54.12
CA ARG A 7 -39.69 -47.99 53.38
C ARG A 7 -38.56 -48.93 52.90
N TRP A 8 -38.06 -48.74 51.73
CA TRP A 8 -36.65 -48.98 51.40
C TRP A 8 -36.04 -47.76 50.70
N LEU A 9 -35.07 -47.16 51.40
CA LEU A 9 -34.13 -46.14 50.83
C LEU A 9 -33.07 -46.85 49.99
N ALA A 10 -32.94 -46.47 48.73
CA ALA A 10 -31.77 -46.77 47.94
C ALA A 10 -31.03 -45.45 47.65
N ALA A 11 -29.93 -45.27 48.33
CA ALA A 11 -28.99 -44.13 48.05
C ALA A 11 -28.25 -44.43 46.77
N ALA A 12 -28.49 -43.62 45.73
CA ALA A 12 -27.66 -43.57 44.52
C ALA A 12 -26.60 -42.50 44.71
N MET A 13 -25.34 -42.91 44.93
CA MET A 13 -24.16 -42.05 44.83
C MET A 13 -23.94 -41.68 43.35
N LEU A 14 -24.19 -40.45 43.02
CA LEU A 14 -23.72 -39.82 41.77
C LEU A 14 -22.26 -39.38 41.96
N LEU A 15 -21.32 -40.15 41.40
CA LEU A 15 -19.95 -39.75 41.19
C LEU A 15 -19.91 -38.72 40.05
N ALA A 16 -19.81 -37.44 40.39
CA ALA A 16 -19.52 -36.38 39.46
C ALA A 16 -18.00 -36.41 39.11
N PHE A 17 -17.66 -37.01 37.96
CA PHE A 17 -16.35 -36.82 37.36
C PHE A 17 -16.28 -35.38 36.80
N GLY A 18 -15.70 -34.47 37.57
CA GLY A 18 -15.30 -33.18 37.09
C GLY A 18 -14.15 -33.31 36.08
N LEU A 19 -14.46 -33.24 34.80
CA LEU A 19 -13.47 -32.98 33.76
C LEU A 19 -13.00 -31.54 33.90
N ASN A 20 -11.95 -31.32 34.69
CA ASN A 20 -11.13 -30.12 34.62
C ASN A 20 -10.38 -30.19 33.29
N ALA A 21 -10.93 -29.58 32.24
CA ALA A 21 -10.17 -29.20 31.06
C ALA A 21 -9.21 -28.08 31.45
N THR A 22 -8.04 -28.46 31.95
CA THR A 22 -6.91 -27.57 32.04
C THR A 22 -6.52 -27.19 30.62
N HIS A 23 -7.05 -26.05 30.17
CA HIS A 23 -6.41 -25.34 29.05
C HIS A 23 -5.00 -24.95 29.52
N SER A 24 -4.03 -25.79 29.19
CA SER A 24 -2.64 -25.41 29.29
C SER A 24 -2.42 -24.27 28.26
N HIS A 25 -2.62 -23.04 28.70
CA HIS A 25 -1.93 -21.92 28.11
C HIS A 25 -0.44 -22.19 28.32
N ALA A 26 0.22 -22.68 27.29
CA ALA A 26 1.68 -22.65 27.24
C ALA A 26 2.07 -21.20 27.53
N GLY A 27 2.68 -20.97 28.68
CA GLY A 27 3.12 -19.67 29.13
C GLY A 27 4.15 -19.11 28.13
N GLU A 28 3.66 -18.27 27.23
CA GLU A 28 4.49 -17.30 26.56
C GLU A 28 5.02 -16.38 27.67
N LYS A 29 6.34 -16.36 27.85
CA LYS A 29 7.01 -15.40 28.76
C LYS A 29 6.38 -14.04 28.51
N ASP A 30 6.00 -13.31 29.56
CA ASP A 30 5.49 -11.93 29.55
C ASP A 30 6.39 -10.98 28.73
N GLY A 31 6.35 -11.11 27.43
CA GLY A 31 7.02 -10.24 26.48
C GLY A 31 6.13 -9.02 26.22
N LYS A 32 6.62 -7.83 26.53
CA LYS A 32 5.97 -6.57 26.19
C LYS A 32 5.56 -6.60 24.71
N LYS A 33 4.27 -6.38 24.41
CA LYS A 33 3.78 -6.32 23.01
C LYS A 33 4.59 -5.30 22.20
N PRO A 34 4.95 -5.59 20.96
CA PRO A 34 5.76 -4.67 20.15
C PRO A 34 4.97 -3.42 19.77
N ASN A 35 5.66 -2.31 19.63
CA ASN A 35 5.14 -1.17 18.92
C ASN A 35 5.19 -1.44 17.41
N ILE A 36 4.34 -0.75 16.65
CA ILE A 36 4.33 -0.83 15.19
C ILE A 36 4.39 0.59 14.64
N LEU A 37 5.47 0.90 13.93
CA LEU A 37 5.63 2.13 13.17
C LEU A 37 5.42 1.82 11.69
N PHE A 38 4.36 2.35 11.09
CA PHE A 38 4.05 2.20 9.70
C PHE A 38 4.25 3.53 8.97
N ILE A 39 5.41 3.71 8.34
CA ILE A 39 5.77 4.89 7.55
C ILE A 39 5.23 4.66 6.14
N TYR A 40 4.32 5.52 5.72
CA TYR A 40 3.57 5.38 4.49
C TYR A 40 3.66 6.65 3.65
N THR A 41 4.36 6.56 2.53
CA THR A 41 4.58 7.69 1.63
C THR A 41 3.55 7.70 0.49
N ASP A 42 3.58 8.71 -0.35
CA ASP A 42 2.61 8.93 -1.42
C ASP A 42 3.31 9.06 -2.77
N ASP A 43 2.91 8.24 -3.73
CA ASP A 43 3.48 8.22 -5.09
C ASP A 43 5.01 8.01 -5.12
N GLN A 44 5.60 7.31 -4.13
CA GLN A 44 7.05 7.12 -4.08
C GLN A 44 7.47 5.87 -4.85
N SER A 45 8.16 6.08 -5.96
CA SER A 45 8.83 5.02 -6.71
C SER A 45 10.02 4.45 -5.92
N PHE A 46 10.21 3.13 -5.99
CA PHE A 46 11.43 2.47 -5.52
C PHE A 46 12.71 3.07 -6.13
N ARG A 47 12.61 3.71 -7.31
CA ARG A 47 13.72 4.38 -8.00
C ARG A 47 14.23 5.63 -7.27
N THR A 48 13.50 6.18 -6.30
CA THR A 48 13.99 7.29 -5.46
C THR A 48 14.76 6.83 -4.23
N VAL A 49 14.79 5.52 -3.95
CA VAL A 49 15.39 4.96 -2.73
C VAL A 49 16.73 4.31 -3.05
N SER A 50 17.81 4.90 -2.57
CA SER A 50 19.18 4.58 -3.01
C SER A 50 19.66 3.15 -2.68
N CYS A 51 18.99 2.42 -1.80
CA CYS A 51 19.29 1.01 -1.56
C CYS A 51 18.72 0.05 -2.62
N TYR A 52 17.88 0.53 -3.56
CA TYR A 52 17.40 -0.29 -4.68
C TYR A 52 18.36 -0.19 -5.86
N PRO A 53 18.76 -1.34 -6.49
CA PRO A 53 19.69 -1.33 -7.63
C PRO A 53 19.23 -0.48 -8.81
N GLU A 54 17.90 -0.38 -8.99
CA GLU A 54 17.27 0.36 -10.08
C GLU A 54 17.04 1.85 -9.76
N CYS A 55 17.59 2.35 -8.65
CA CYS A 55 17.41 3.76 -8.26
C CYS A 55 17.95 4.72 -9.31
N TYR A 56 17.37 5.91 -9.36
CA TYR A 56 17.90 6.98 -10.21
C TYR A 56 19.36 7.29 -9.87
N PRO A 57 20.24 7.46 -10.86
CA PRO A 57 21.64 7.80 -10.62
C PRO A 57 21.76 9.07 -9.79
N GLY A 58 22.32 8.96 -8.59
CA GLY A 58 22.47 10.09 -7.66
C GLY A 58 21.29 10.31 -6.70
N ALA A 59 20.29 9.41 -6.65
CA ALA A 59 19.32 9.38 -5.56
C ALA A 59 20.01 9.29 -4.20
N LYS A 60 19.53 10.03 -3.20
CA LYS A 60 20.16 10.17 -1.87
C LYS A 60 19.13 9.97 -0.78
N THR A 61 19.10 8.76 -0.21
CA THR A 61 18.22 8.40 0.90
C THR A 61 18.97 7.64 2.00
N PRO A 62 20.02 8.24 2.62
CA PRO A 62 20.92 7.55 3.54
C PRO A 62 20.22 7.01 4.80
N ASN A 63 19.14 7.65 5.27
CA ASN A 63 18.40 7.21 6.44
C ASN A 63 17.47 6.04 6.13
N ILE A 64 16.81 6.05 4.95
CA ILE A 64 16.04 4.90 4.47
C ILE A 64 16.99 3.73 4.18
N ASP A 65 18.18 3.98 3.64
CA ASP A 65 19.21 2.96 3.45
C ASP A 65 19.72 2.41 4.80
N LYS A 66 19.84 3.24 5.85
CA LYS A 66 20.12 2.78 7.22
C LYS A 66 19.03 1.82 7.68
N LEU A 67 17.75 2.16 7.47
CA LEU A 67 16.62 1.30 7.81
C LEU A 67 16.70 -0.05 7.06
N ALA A 68 17.03 -0.04 5.77
CA ALA A 68 17.22 -1.27 4.98
C ALA A 68 18.34 -2.16 5.51
N ARG A 69 19.44 -1.56 5.97
CA ARG A 69 20.53 -2.32 6.62
C ARG A 69 20.12 -2.93 7.95
N MET A 70 19.14 -2.33 8.65
CA MET A 70 18.63 -2.84 9.93
C MET A 70 17.60 -3.95 9.78
N GLY A 71 17.19 -4.31 8.55
CA GLY A 71 16.14 -5.28 8.30
C GLY A 71 16.18 -5.92 6.92
N ILE A 72 15.02 -6.03 6.30
CA ILE A 72 14.79 -6.71 5.03
C ILE A 72 14.23 -5.71 4.02
N ARG A 73 14.86 -5.62 2.86
CA ARG A 73 14.35 -4.89 1.70
C ARG A 73 13.58 -5.86 0.80
N PHE A 74 12.32 -5.60 0.55
CA PHE A 74 11.51 -6.35 -0.41
C PHE A 74 11.65 -5.74 -1.80
N THR A 75 11.82 -6.57 -2.83
CA THR A 75 11.98 -6.10 -4.21
C THR A 75 10.65 -6.02 -4.96
N ALA A 76 9.57 -6.56 -4.41
CA ALA A 76 8.31 -6.76 -5.11
C ALA A 76 7.10 -6.51 -4.19
N ALA A 77 6.81 -5.23 -3.89
CA ALA A 77 5.64 -4.84 -3.11
C ALA A 77 4.64 -4.05 -3.97
N TYR A 78 3.35 -4.43 -3.90
CA TYR A 78 2.28 -3.89 -4.74
C TYR A 78 1.08 -3.49 -3.88
N ASN A 79 1.07 -2.26 -3.41
CA ASN A 79 0.09 -1.82 -2.42
C ASN A 79 -1.25 -1.40 -3.02
N GLY A 80 -1.27 -1.05 -4.29
CA GLY A 80 -2.47 -0.70 -5.04
C GLY A 80 -2.16 0.03 -6.34
N SER A 81 -3.18 0.52 -7.01
CA SER A 81 -3.06 1.22 -8.28
C SER A 81 -3.05 2.75 -8.17
N TRP A 82 -3.57 3.28 -7.06
CA TRP A 82 -3.54 4.70 -6.69
C TRP A 82 -3.91 4.89 -5.20
N CYS A 83 -3.75 6.11 -4.68
CA CYS A 83 -3.75 6.39 -3.24
C CYS A 83 -4.96 5.85 -2.46
N ALA A 84 -6.20 6.13 -2.89
CA ALA A 84 -7.37 5.80 -2.08
C ALA A 84 -7.62 4.29 -1.99
N PRO A 85 -7.62 3.49 -3.07
CA PRO A 85 -7.75 2.04 -2.97
C PRO A 85 -6.58 1.38 -2.23
N SER A 86 -5.34 1.88 -2.40
CA SER A 86 -4.19 1.37 -1.64
C SER A 86 -4.39 1.54 -0.14
N ARG A 87 -4.80 2.74 0.29
CA ARG A 87 -5.05 3.07 1.71
C ARG A 87 -6.25 2.30 2.26
N ALA A 88 -7.34 2.18 1.50
CA ALA A 88 -8.52 1.40 1.89
C ALA A 88 -8.17 -0.09 2.03
N SER A 89 -7.41 -0.65 1.11
CA SER A 89 -6.97 -2.05 1.15
C SER A 89 -6.12 -2.35 2.38
N ILE A 90 -5.19 -1.47 2.72
CA ILE A 90 -4.36 -1.60 3.93
C ILE A 90 -5.22 -1.52 5.20
N LEU A 91 -6.17 -0.58 5.27
CA LEU A 91 -7.01 -0.36 6.46
C LEU A 91 -8.05 -1.45 6.68
N THR A 92 -8.38 -2.24 5.66
CA THR A 92 -9.40 -3.30 5.73
C THR A 92 -8.84 -4.71 5.61
N GLY A 93 -7.65 -4.87 5.02
CA GLY A 93 -7.11 -6.16 4.60
C GLY A 93 -7.85 -6.75 3.38
N LEU A 94 -8.61 -5.92 2.64
CA LEU A 94 -9.45 -6.33 1.51
C LEU A 94 -9.01 -5.62 0.22
N HIS A 95 -9.01 -6.32 -0.90
CA HIS A 95 -8.91 -5.67 -2.21
C HIS A 95 -10.12 -4.74 -2.46
N PRO A 96 -10.03 -3.76 -3.37
CA PRO A 96 -11.11 -2.80 -3.63
C PRO A 96 -12.50 -3.44 -3.80
N HIS A 97 -12.61 -4.60 -4.46
CA HIS A 97 -13.87 -5.32 -4.64
C HIS A 97 -14.47 -5.86 -3.32
N GLY A 98 -13.69 -6.00 -2.27
CA GLY A 98 -14.18 -6.40 -0.93
C GLY A 98 -14.52 -5.23 -0.01
N VAL A 99 -14.13 -4.00 -0.36
CA VAL A 99 -14.34 -2.81 0.50
C VAL A 99 -15.74 -2.25 0.27
N GLN A 100 -16.70 -2.62 1.12
CA GLN A 100 -18.10 -2.18 0.98
C GLN A 100 -18.38 -0.79 1.58
N SER A 101 -17.46 -0.27 2.41
CA SER A 101 -17.66 0.93 3.21
C SER A 101 -17.31 2.24 2.50
N LEU A 102 -16.62 2.19 1.38
CA LEU A 102 -16.09 3.37 0.71
C LEU A 102 -16.85 3.65 -0.59
N THR A 103 -17.27 4.90 -0.76
CA THR A 103 -17.94 5.38 -1.97
C THR A 103 -17.30 6.67 -2.46
N PHE A 104 -16.94 6.71 -3.75
CA PHE A 104 -16.52 7.93 -4.43
C PHE A 104 -17.67 8.43 -5.31
N LYS A 105 -18.15 9.64 -5.03
CA LYS A 105 -19.20 10.32 -5.82
C LYS A 105 -18.72 11.70 -6.24
N GLY A 106 -18.95 12.02 -7.51
CA GLY A 106 -18.61 13.35 -8.05
C GLY A 106 -17.12 13.52 -8.31
N GLN A 107 -16.66 14.78 -8.20
CA GLN A 107 -15.25 15.11 -8.43
C GLN A 107 -14.37 14.63 -7.27
N TYR A 108 -13.19 14.14 -7.63
CA TYR A 108 -12.09 13.90 -6.71
C TYR A 108 -11.72 15.21 -5.96
N PRO A 109 -11.41 15.17 -4.65
CA PRO A 109 -11.21 14.00 -3.80
C PRO A 109 -12.43 13.56 -2.97
N SER A 110 -13.64 13.99 -3.33
CA SER A 110 -14.85 13.70 -2.55
C SER A 110 -15.11 12.19 -2.41
N SER A 111 -15.26 11.75 -1.17
CA SER A 111 -15.61 10.37 -0.85
C SER A 111 -16.27 10.25 0.51
N SER A 112 -17.06 9.21 0.71
CA SER A 112 -17.67 8.88 1.99
C SER A 112 -17.20 7.53 2.49
N TYR A 113 -17.26 7.34 3.80
CA TYR A 113 -16.94 6.10 4.48
C TYR A 113 -18.05 5.72 5.45
N ASP A 114 -18.52 4.49 5.37
CA ASP A 114 -19.54 3.92 6.26
C ASP A 114 -18.93 2.78 7.09
N PRO A 115 -18.63 2.99 8.39
CA PRO A 115 -18.02 1.99 9.24
C PRO A 115 -18.94 0.80 9.57
N GLU A 116 -20.25 0.91 9.36
CA GLU A 116 -21.18 -0.21 9.61
C GLU A 116 -21.09 -1.28 8.52
N LEU A 117 -20.74 -0.88 7.30
CA LEU A 117 -20.56 -1.80 6.17
C LEU A 117 -19.20 -2.52 6.22
N CYS A 118 -18.13 -1.80 6.57
CA CYS A 118 -16.79 -2.38 6.68
C CYS A 118 -15.91 -1.51 7.57
N LYS A 119 -15.41 -2.07 8.65
CA LYS A 119 -14.58 -1.34 9.63
C LYS A 119 -13.12 -1.24 9.17
N TYR A 120 -12.45 -0.18 9.62
CA TYR A 120 -10.99 -0.10 9.57
C TYR A 120 -10.39 -0.80 10.79
N TRP A 121 -9.41 -1.67 10.57
CA TRP A 121 -8.86 -2.51 11.61
C TRP A 121 -8.15 -1.77 12.76
N PRO A 122 -7.64 -0.53 12.65
CA PRO A 122 -7.08 0.17 13.80
C PRO A 122 -8.06 0.32 14.95
N SER A 123 -9.39 0.38 14.69
CA SER A 123 -10.43 0.35 15.73
C SER A 123 -10.36 -0.91 16.59
N VAL A 124 -9.95 -2.04 16.00
CA VAL A 124 -9.80 -3.33 16.72
C VAL A 124 -8.53 -3.29 17.58
N PHE A 125 -7.41 -2.83 17.04
CA PHE A 125 -6.16 -2.65 17.80
C PHE A 125 -6.38 -1.77 19.04
N ARG A 126 -7.11 -0.66 18.87
CA ARG A 126 -7.47 0.23 19.97
C ARG A 126 -8.24 -0.51 21.08
N ARG A 127 -9.25 -1.30 20.72
CA ARG A 127 -10.01 -2.11 21.70
C ARG A 127 -9.18 -3.22 22.35
N LEU A 128 -8.16 -3.73 21.65
CA LEU A 128 -7.24 -4.76 22.14
C LEU A 128 -6.04 -4.20 22.92
N GLY A 129 -6.07 -2.88 23.26
CA GLY A 129 -5.14 -2.26 24.17
C GLY A 129 -3.96 -1.55 23.54
N TYR A 130 -3.87 -1.46 22.22
CA TYR A 130 -2.91 -0.58 21.56
C TYR A 130 -3.34 0.88 21.66
N TYR A 131 -2.39 1.79 21.78
CA TYR A 131 -2.61 3.21 21.57
C TYR A 131 -2.42 3.49 20.08
N THR A 132 -3.50 3.82 19.38
CA THR A 132 -3.50 3.97 17.93
C THR A 132 -3.35 5.42 17.51
N ALA A 133 -2.47 5.69 16.53
CA ALA A 133 -2.25 7.04 16.03
C ALA A 133 -2.16 7.10 14.50
N GLN A 134 -2.66 8.21 13.93
CA GLN A 134 -2.50 8.55 12.52
C GLN A 134 -2.01 10.00 12.42
N ILE A 135 -0.93 10.22 11.64
CA ILE A 135 -0.38 11.54 11.38
C ILE A 135 -0.24 11.73 9.87
N GLY A 136 -0.86 12.76 9.31
CA GLY A 136 -0.68 13.20 7.94
C GLY A 136 -1.87 12.96 7.01
N LYS A 137 -1.60 12.56 5.76
CA LYS A 137 -2.58 12.46 4.68
C LYS A 137 -3.67 11.43 4.97
N TRP A 138 -4.93 11.87 4.81
CA TRP A 138 -6.11 11.01 4.78
C TRP A 138 -6.81 11.09 3.43
N HIS A 139 -7.28 9.94 2.91
CA HIS A 139 -7.86 9.87 1.58
C HIS A 139 -8.95 8.79 1.44
N THR A 140 -9.45 8.24 2.53
CA THR A 140 -10.41 7.13 2.54
C THR A 140 -11.73 7.51 3.21
N GLY A 141 -12.40 8.52 2.63
CA GLY A 141 -13.67 9.06 3.10
C GLY A 141 -13.52 10.28 4.00
N ALA A 142 -14.58 11.07 4.09
CA ALA A 142 -14.60 12.32 4.87
C ALA A 142 -14.54 12.08 6.38
N ASP A 143 -14.99 10.92 6.87
CA ASP A 143 -14.83 10.49 8.25
C ASP A 143 -13.42 9.89 8.44
N ALA A 144 -12.59 10.56 9.21
CA ALA A 144 -11.22 10.11 9.49
C ALA A 144 -11.07 9.28 10.78
N GLY A 145 -12.14 9.04 11.53
CA GLY A 145 -12.22 8.03 12.59
C GLY A 145 -11.59 8.38 13.93
N PHE A 146 -11.36 9.66 14.27
CA PHE A 146 -10.90 10.02 15.60
C PHE A 146 -11.87 9.54 16.70
N GLY A 147 -11.34 8.97 17.79
CA GLY A 147 -12.15 8.40 18.89
C GLY A 147 -12.74 7.02 18.61
N ARG A 148 -12.84 6.59 17.34
CA ARG A 148 -13.24 5.24 16.92
C ARG A 148 -12.03 4.40 16.55
N ASP A 149 -11.22 4.88 15.61
CA ASP A 149 -10.07 4.17 15.04
C ASP A 149 -8.75 4.65 15.67
N TRP A 150 -8.68 5.91 16.09
CA TRP A 150 -7.47 6.59 16.54
C TRP A 150 -7.64 7.24 17.91
N ASP A 151 -6.67 6.98 18.82
CA ASP A 151 -6.54 7.68 20.10
C ASP A 151 -5.84 9.04 19.94
N HIS A 152 -4.92 9.14 18.96
CA HIS A 152 -4.23 10.37 18.59
C HIS A 152 -4.29 10.57 17.08
N GLN A 153 -4.64 11.77 16.63
CA GLN A 153 -4.76 12.03 15.20
C GLN A 153 -4.38 13.48 14.87
N ILE A 154 -3.48 13.62 13.89
CA ILE A 154 -3.20 14.88 13.21
C ILE A 154 -3.46 14.63 11.73
N VAL A 155 -4.60 15.09 11.22
CA VAL A 155 -5.10 14.63 9.93
C VAL A 155 -5.23 15.76 8.91
N TRP A 156 -4.60 15.55 7.75
CA TRP A 156 -4.90 16.28 6.53
C TRP A 156 -6.01 15.53 5.78
N ASN A 157 -7.28 15.93 6.03
CA ASN A 157 -8.45 15.25 5.53
C ASN A 157 -8.87 15.83 4.16
N ARG A 158 -8.30 15.29 3.10
CA ARG A 158 -8.52 15.73 1.72
C ARG A 158 -9.97 15.52 1.24
N PRO A 159 -10.63 14.37 1.53
CA PRO A 159 -12.04 14.17 1.16
C PRO A 159 -13.01 15.16 1.79
N ARG A 160 -12.73 15.62 3.02
CA ARG A 160 -13.59 16.57 3.74
C ARG A 160 -13.33 18.02 3.34
N TYR A 161 -12.10 18.35 2.98
CA TYR A 161 -11.66 19.72 2.67
C TYR A 161 -11.00 19.78 1.29
N PRO A 162 -11.77 19.65 0.19
CA PRO A 162 -11.23 19.53 -1.16
C PRO A 162 -10.43 20.75 -1.61
N ASP A 163 -10.77 21.96 -1.16
CA ASP A 163 -10.05 23.19 -1.53
C ASP A 163 -8.61 23.22 -0.99
N ASN A 164 -8.33 22.50 0.10
CA ASN A 164 -6.99 22.35 0.64
C ASN A 164 -6.28 21.06 0.16
N ALA A 165 -6.96 20.21 -0.59
CA ALA A 165 -6.44 18.93 -1.05
C ALA A 165 -5.17 19.01 -1.92
N PRO A 166 -4.88 20.07 -2.71
CA PRO A 166 -3.65 20.22 -3.49
C PRO A 166 -2.41 20.60 -2.66
N ASN A 167 -2.56 20.95 -1.39
CA ASN A 167 -1.49 21.57 -0.59
C ASN A 167 -0.49 20.56 0.00
N TYR A 168 0.21 19.84 -0.86
CA TYR A 168 1.18 18.82 -0.46
C TYR A 168 2.47 19.36 0.19
N TYR A 169 2.86 20.60 -0.12
CA TYR A 169 4.17 21.16 0.24
C TYR A 169 4.13 22.55 0.87
N LYS A 170 2.97 23.02 1.23
CA LYS A 170 2.76 24.34 1.85
C LYS A 170 1.64 24.25 2.88
N THR A 171 1.24 25.38 3.44
CA THR A 171 0.20 25.51 4.47
C THR A 171 -0.96 24.53 4.27
N GLN A 172 -1.21 23.70 5.26
CA GLN A 172 -2.28 22.70 5.23
C GLN A 172 -3.36 22.97 6.27
N LEU A 173 -4.61 22.63 5.92
CA LEU A 173 -5.75 22.63 6.84
C LEU A 173 -5.78 21.29 7.58
N LEU A 174 -5.42 21.29 8.86
CA LEU A 174 -5.27 20.10 9.68
C LEU A 174 -6.23 20.08 10.86
N SER A 175 -6.83 18.92 11.12
CA SER A 175 -7.55 18.66 12.38
C SER A 175 -6.65 17.90 13.36
N PHE A 176 -6.68 18.31 14.63
CA PHE A 176 -5.94 17.70 15.72
C PHE A 176 -6.92 17.02 16.66
N ASN A 177 -6.84 15.70 16.80
CA ASN A 177 -7.68 14.92 17.71
C ASN A 177 -9.18 15.24 17.59
N GLY A 178 -9.69 15.26 16.36
CA GLY A 178 -11.10 15.52 16.06
C GLY A 178 -11.56 16.97 16.28
N GLY A 179 -10.67 17.88 16.67
CA GLY A 179 -10.98 19.30 16.84
C GLY A 179 -11.18 20.02 15.50
N GLU A 180 -11.65 21.28 15.60
CA GLU A 180 -11.82 22.13 14.43
C GLU A 180 -10.51 22.27 13.65
N PRO A 181 -10.57 22.22 12.31
CA PRO A 181 -9.38 22.31 11.48
C PRO A 181 -8.80 23.72 11.52
N LYS A 182 -7.47 23.79 11.49
CA LYS A 182 -6.73 25.05 11.44
C LYS A 182 -5.64 25.00 10.37
N MET A 183 -5.34 26.16 9.80
CA MET A 183 -4.22 26.32 8.88
C MET A 183 -2.92 26.18 9.65
N VAL A 184 -2.01 25.34 9.13
CA VAL A 184 -0.69 25.09 9.71
C VAL A 184 0.37 25.37 8.66
N ASP A 185 1.24 26.30 8.96
CA ASP A 185 2.36 26.69 8.12
C ASP A 185 3.55 25.75 8.23
N GLY A 186 4.50 25.90 7.33
CA GLY A 186 5.72 25.12 7.27
C GLY A 186 5.69 24.08 6.14
N TYR A 187 6.75 23.29 6.08
CA TYR A 187 6.88 22.21 5.11
C TYR A 187 6.24 20.94 5.70
N PRO A 188 5.14 20.43 5.11
CA PRO A 188 4.36 19.35 5.75
C PRO A 188 5.16 18.10 6.10
N THR A 189 6.15 17.73 5.28
CA THR A 189 7.03 16.59 5.57
C THR A 189 7.80 16.78 6.88
N ASP A 190 8.29 18.01 7.13
CA ASP A 190 8.99 18.33 8.38
C ASP A 190 8.01 18.32 9.56
N ASN A 191 6.84 18.96 9.41
CA ASN A 191 5.81 18.99 10.44
C ASN A 191 5.38 17.59 10.88
N TYR A 192 5.12 16.69 9.92
CA TYR A 192 4.71 15.30 10.23
C TYR A 192 5.82 14.53 10.94
N SER A 193 7.07 14.75 10.54
CA SER A 193 8.23 14.12 11.18
C SER A 193 8.38 14.57 12.63
N ASP A 194 8.24 15.87 12.89
CA ASP A 194 8.38 16.45 14.22
C ASP A 194 7.25 15.98 15.16
N TRP A 195 6.01 15.89 14.68
CA TRP A 195 4.89 15.33 15.45
C TRP A 195 5.03 13.82 15.69
N ALA A 196 5.59 13.08 14.74
CA ALA A 196 5.90 11.66 14.95
C ALA A 196 7.00 11.49 16.03
N VAL A 197 8.00 12.35 16.05
CA VAL A 197 9.02 12.39 17.12
C VAL A 197 8.37 12.66 18.48
N ASP A 198 7.49 13.66 18.58
CA ASP A 198 6.77 13.97 19.83
C ASP A 198 5.92 12.80 20.31
N PHE A 199 5.25 12.11 19.38
CA PHE A 199 4.49 10.90 19.68
C PHE A 199 5.39 9.76 20.21
N ILE A 200 6.50 9.47 19.55
CA ILE A 200 7.45 8.41 19.93
C ILE A 200 8.05 8.71 21.31
N GLN A 201 8.42 9.96 21.59
CA GLN A 201 8.93 10.40 22.89
C GLN A 201 7.87 10.38 24.00
N GLY A 202 6.61 10.07 23.67
CA GLY A 202 5.51 9.97 24.63
C GLY A 202 5.00 11.30 25.16
N LYS A 203 5.16 12.40 24.39
CA LYS A 203 4.58 13.71 24.72
C LYS A 203 3.08 13.77 24.47
N THR A 204 2.58 12.96 23.51
CA THR A 204 1.19 13.02 23.03
C THR A 204 0.44 11.68 23.13
N ARG A 205 0.99 10.69 23.86
CA ARG A 205 0.37 9.37 24.04
C ARG A 205 0.51 8.84 25.46
N ALA A 206 -0.30 7.84 25.80
CA ALA A 206 -0.10 7.00 26.98
C ALA A 206 1.20 6.19 26.82
N LYS A 207 2.08 6.23 27.86
CA LYS A 207 3.42 5.61 27.83
C LYS A 207 3.42 4.13 28.23
N ASP A 208 2.37 3.68 28.87
CA ASP A 208 2.18 2.33 29.44
C ASP A 208 1.61 1.32 28.42
N LYS A 209 1.15 1.79 27.25
CA LYS A 209 0.56 0.95 26.20
C LYS A 209 1.52 0.73 25.04
N PRO A 210 1.49 -0.44 24.39
CA PRO A 210 2.06 -0.61 23.06
C PRO A 210 1.31 0.31 22.09
N TRP A 211 1.98 0.77 21.04
CA TRP A 211 1.36 1.71 20.11
C TRP A 211 1.49 1.27 18.66
N PHE A 212 0.51 1.70 17.86
CA PHE A 212 0.51 1.66 16.41
C PHE A 212 0.48 3.10 15.90
N LEU A 213 1.50 3.50 15.15
CA LEU A 213 1.55 4.79 14.46
C LEU A 213 1.53 4.58 12.93
N TRP A 214 0.48 5.07 12.28
CA TRP A 214 0.43 5.19 10.83
C TRP A 214 0.87 6.61 10.44
N LEU A 215 2.13 6.76 10.02
CA LEU A 215 2.73 8.03 9.63
C LEU A 215 2.57 8.19 8.11
N CYS A 216 1.63 9.02 7.70
CA CYS A 216 1.16 9.17 6.33
C CYS A 216 1.71 10.44 5.69
N TYR A 217 2.91 10.38 5.12
CA TYR A 217 3.46 11.50 4.39
C TYR A 217 2.63 11.82 3.13
N GLY A 218 2.51 13.10 2.77
CA GLY A 218 2.03 13.54 1.46
C GLY A 218 3.15 13.55 0.42
N ALA A 219 4.40 13.58 0.84
CA ALA A 219 5.57 13.43 -0.03
C ALA A 219 5.68 11.96 -0.50
N VAL A 220 6.04 11.69 -1.75
CA VAL A 220 6.55 12.64 -2.72
C VAL A 220 5.54 12.88 -3.88
N HIS A 221 4.27 12.99 -3.58
CA HIS A 221 3.20 13.25 -4.57
C HIS A 221 3.41 14.62 -5.26
N GLY A 222 2.97 14.77 -6.52
CA GLY A 222 2.95 16.07 -7.17
C GLY A 222 2.25 17.17 -6.33
N PRO A 223 2.62 18.44 -6.49
CA PRO A 223 3.34 19.07 -7.59
C PRO A 223 4.88 19.12 -7.49
N PHE A 224 5.52 18.29 -6.65
CA PHE A 224 6.98 18.18 -6.52
C PHE A 224 7.67 19.52 -6.20
N THR A 225 7.31 20.10 -5.06
CA THR A 225 7.95 21.32 -4.58
C THR A 225 8.96 20.96 -3.49
N PRO A 226 10.27 20.93 -3.80
CA PRO A 226 11.30 20.60 -2.83
C PRO A 226 11.34 21.60 -1.67
N ALA A 227 11.77 21.14 -0.49
CA ALA A 227 12.15 22.07 0.57
C ALA A 227 13.27 22.99 0.10
N GLU A 228 13.28 24.25 0.55
CA GLU A 228 14.25 25.26 0.11
C GLU A 228 15.71 24.77 0.22
N ARG A 229 16.03 24.03 1.30
CA ARG A 229 17.36 23.45 1.55
C ARG A 229 17.77 22.37 0.55
N HIS A 230 16.83 21.85 -0.28
CA HIS A 230 17.09 20.78 -1.24
C HIS A 230 16.91 21.20 -2.69
N LYS A 231 16.45 22.42 -2.95
CA LYS A 231 16.28 22.94 -4.32
C LYS A 231 17.61 22.93 -5.07
N GLY A 232 17.61 22.32 -6.25
CA GLY A 232 18.79 22.22 -7.10
C GLY A 232 19.83 21.18 -6.68
N ALA A 233 19.58 20.42 -5.61
CA ALA A 233 20.51 19.38 -5.14
C ALA A 233 20.77 18.29 -6.19
N HIS A 234 19.82 18.09 -7.10
CA HIS A 234 19.90 17.14 -8.20
C HIS A 234 20.05 17.78 -9.59
N ALA A 235 20.47 19.05 -9.70
CA ALA A 235 20.60 19.76 -10.98
C ALA A 235 21.49 19.02 -12.01
N SER A 236 22.54 18.33 -11.54
CA SER A 236 23.46 17.53 -12.38
C SER A 236 23.02 16.07 -12.57
N MET A 237 21.89 15.63 -11.98
CA MET A 237 21.42 14.26 -12.12
C MET A 237 21.12 13.93 -13.58
N LYS A 238 21.73 12.86 -14.09
CA LYS A 238 21.39 12.31 -15.41
C LYS A 238 20.11 11.49 -15.29
N VAL A 239 19.14 11.79 -16.15
CA VAL A 239 17.86 11.09 -16.19
C VAL A 239 17.80 10.28 -17.47
N GLU A 240 17.70 8.97 -17.33
CA GLU A 240 17.52 8.06 -18.45
C GLU A 240 16.11 8.19 -19.03
N ILE A 241 16.02 8.21 -20.36
CA ILE A 241 14.73 8.27 -21.06
C ILE A 241 14.22 6.85 -21.26
N PRO A 242 13.02 6.49 -20.72
CA PRO A 242 12.43 5.17 -20.95
C PRO A 242 12.28 4.87 -22.45
N LYS A 243 12.62 3.64 -22.86
CA LYS A 243 12.65 3.22 -24.26
C LYS A 243 11.31 3.39 -24.97
N ASP A 244 10.21 3.22 -24.24
CA ASP A 244 8.83 3.24 -24.74
C ASP A 244 8.02 4.46 -24.28
N ILE A 245 8.71 5.55 -23.87
CA ILE A 245 8.04 6.80 -23.47
C ILE A 245 7.20 7.39 -24.62
N PHE A 246 7.65 7.24 -25.85
CA PHE A 246 6.90 7.61 -27.05
C PHE A 246 6.24 6.39 -27.70
N ALA A 247 5.13 6.62 -28.40
CA ALA A 247 4.52 5.58 -29.23
C ALA A 247 5.38 5.27 -30.48
N PRO A 248 5.20 4.10 -31.11
CA PRO A 248 4.24 3.05 -30.77
C PRO A 248 4.72 2.17 -29.62
N ARG A 249 3.77 1.53 -28.90
CA ARG A 249 4.00 0.52 -27.85
C ARG A 249 3.39 -0.79 -28.31
N VAL A 250 4.09 -1.45 -29.21
CA VAL A 250 3.63 -2.71 -29.85
C VAL A 250 3.41 -3.79 -28.79
N GLY A 251 2.33 -4.55 -28.93
CA GLY A 251 2.01 -5.64 -27.99
C GLY A 251 1.38 -5.19 -26.67
N LYS A 252 1.11 -3.88 -26.50
CA LYS A 252 0.39 -3.34 -25.35
C LYS A 252 -1.11 -3.20 -25.64
N PRO A 253 -1.99 -3.16 -24.62
CA PRO A 253 -3.40 -2.84 -24.78
C PRO A 253 -3.61 -1.48 -25.46
N LYS A 254 -4.74 -1.34 -26.15
CA LYS A 254 -5.03 -0.15 -26.94
C LYS A 254 -4.90 1.16 -26.16
N TYR A 255 -5.40 1.21 -24.92
CA TYR A 255 -5.31 2.42 -24.10
C TYR A 255 -3.85 2.84 -23.83
N VAL A 256 -2.90 1.88 -23.70
CA VAL A 256 -1.46 2.16 -23.55
C VAL A 256 -0.84 2.62 -24.87
N GLN A 257 -1.23 1.98 -25.99
CA GLN A 257 -0.76 2.38 -27.32
C GLN A 257 -1.18 3.81 -27.65
N ASP A 258 -2.35 4.24 -27.18
CA ASP A 258 -2.94 5.55 -27.47
C ASP A 258 -2.44 6.68 -26.55
N LEU A 259 -1.71 6.37 -25.48
CA LEU A 259 -1.16 7.40 -24.59
C LEU A 259 -0.25 8.38 -25.34
N ARG A 260 -0.50 9.68 -25.16
CA ARG A 260 0.24 10.78 -25.79
C ARG A 260 0.57 11.89 -24.79
N VAL A 261 0.92 11.51 -23.56
CA VAL A 261 1.24 12.49 -22.49
C VAL A 261 2.65 13.07 -22.59
N TRP A 262 3.48 12.51 -23.46
CA TRP A 262 4.83 12.98 -23.74
C TRP A 262 4.99 13.32 -25.22
N LYS A 263 5.68 14.43 -25.51
CA LYS A 263 6.12 14.81 -26.87
C LYS A 263 7.64 15.05 -26.88
N LYS A 264 8.23 14.97 -28.06
CA LYS A 264 9.64 15.38 -28.24
C LYS A 264 9.75 16.90 -28.20
N GLY A 265 10.64 17.41 -27.39
CA GLY A 265 11.06 18.81 -27.37
C GLY A 265 12.03 19.12 -28.51
N GLU A 266 12.58 20.33 -28.51
CA GLU A 266 13.45 20.84 -29.59
C GLU A 266 14.77 20.05 -29.72
N ASN A 267 15.30 19.56 -28.59
CA ASN A 267 16.52 18.75 -28.57
C ASN A 267 16.22 17.24 -28.44
N GLY A 268 14.97 16.83 -28.69
CA GLY A 268 14.55 15.44 -28.62
C GLY A 268 14.19 14.94 -27.20
N GLU A 269 14.33 15.76 -26.18
CA GLU A 269 13.97 15.47 -24.79
C GLU A 269 12.46 15.26 -24.63
N PRO A 270 12.02 14.37 -23.71
CA PRO A 270 10.61 14.22 -23.43
C PRO A 270 10.06 15.43 -22.66
N VAL A 271 9.00 16.03 -23.22
CA VAL A 271 8.29 17.18 -22.64
C VAL A 271 6.84 16.77 -22.37
N TYR A 272 6.36 17.03 -21.16
CA TYR A 272 5.01 16.72 -20.75
C TYR A 272 3.97 17.64 -21.42
N VAL A 273 2.90 17.05 -21.96
CA VAL A 273 1.87 17.82 -22.69
C VAL A 273 0.75 18.34 -21.79
N GLY A 274 0.68 17.87 -20.52
CA GLY A 274 -0.38 18.19 -19.56
C GLY A 274 -1.57 17.24 -19.69
N SER A 275 -2.05 16.69 -18.57
CA SER A 275 -3.27 15.89 -18.46
C SER A 275 -3.76 15.88 -17.02
N GLY A 276 -5.09 15.69 -16.83
CA GLY A 276 -5.68 15.55 -15.50
C GLY A 276 -5.27 16.65 -14.52
N ASP A 277 -4.93 16.26 -13.31
CA ASP A 277 -4.55 17.14 -12.19
C ASP A 277 -3.18 17.83 -12.38
N TYR A 278 -2.43 17.51 -13.44
CA TYR A 278 -1.08 18.03 -13.70
C TYR A 278 -1.00 18.98 -14.91
N GLN A 279 -2.10 19.64 -15.27
CA GLN A 279 -2.10 20.64 -16.36
C GLN A 279 -1.11 21.77 -16.13
N ASP A 280 -0.92 22.18 -14.86
CA ASP A 280 0.06 23.19 -14.45
C ASP A 280 1.52 22.81 -14.75
N LYS A 281 1.79 21.53 -15.01
CA LYS A 281 3.12 20.99 -15.37
C LYS A 281 3.34 20.85 -16.86
N LYS A 282 2.41 21.30 -17.69
CA LYS A 282 2.59 21.34 -19.14
C LYS A 282 3.87 22.07 -19.52
N GLY A 283 4.69 21.45 -20.37
CA GLY A 283 5.99 21.98 -20.77
C GLY A 283 7.18 21.56 -19.90
N GLN A 284 6.93 20.90 -18.73
CA GLN A 284 8.01 20.36 -17.90
C GLN A 284 8.74 19.22 -18.64
N THR A 285 10.07 19.25 -18.64
CA THR A 285 10.86 18.12 -19.17
C THR A 285 10.82 16.93 -18.22
N LEU A 286 11.03 15.71 -18.75
CA LEU A 286 11.18 14.52 -17.92
C LEU A 286 12.29 14.69 -16.88
N ALA A 287 13.43 15.23 -17.29
CA ALA A 287 14.59 15.43 -16.44
C ALA A 287 14.28 16.36 -15.26
N ASP A 288 13.63 17.50 -15.52
CA ASP A 288 13.28 18.44 -14.45
C ASP A 288 12.27 17.85 -13.47
N GLY A 289 11.29 17.09 -13.99
CA GLY A 289 10.33 16.40 -13.14
C GLY A 289 10.99 15.37 -12.21
N VAL A 290 11.85 14.51 -12.74
CA VAL A 290 12.55 13.48 -11.97
C VAL A 290 13.52 14.09 -10.96
N ARG A 291 14.22 15.19 -11.31
CA ARG A 291 15.11 15.91 -10.37
C ARG A 291 14.33 16.47 -9.19
N GLN A 292 13.26 17.23 -9.43
CA GLN A 292 12.41 17.79 -8.37
C GLN A 292 11.78 16.70 -7.50
N TYR A 293 11.38 15.59 -8.09
CA TYR A 293 10.84 14.43 -7.39
C TYR A 293 11.86 13.82 -6.41
N ASN A 294 13.11 13.66 -6.83
CA ASN A 294 14.18 13.19 -5.96
C ASN A 294 14.57 14.21 -4.88
N GLU A 295 14.51 15.51 -5.18
CA GLU A 295 14.72 16.58 -4.20
C GLU A 295 13.65 16.57 -3.10
N CYS A 296 12.39 16.26 -3.44
CA CYS A 296 11.33 16.04 -2.44
C CYS A 296 11.61 14.81 -1.57
N ALA A 297 12.19 13.75 -2.13
CA ALA A 297 12.54 12.55 -1.39
C ALA A 297 13.64 12.79 -0.35
N MET A 298 14.51 13.80 -0.54
CA MET A 298 15.55 14.13 0.46
C MET A 298 14.95 14.61 1.78
N ALA A 299 13.93 15.47 1.76
CA ALA A 299 13.26 15.92 2.97
C ALA A 299 12.50 14.77 3.69
N LEU A 300 11.95 13.85 2.90
CA LEU A 300 11.33 12.64 3.45
C LEU A 300 12.37 11.75 4.14
N ASP A 301 13.53 11.55 3.52
CA ASP A 301 14.62 10.76 4.11
C ASP A 301 15.13 11.38 5.43
N GLU A 302 15.27 12.70 5.49
CA GLU A 302 15.59 13.40 6.75
C GLU A 302 14.53 13.15 7.83
N GLY A 303 13.24 13.17 7.44
CA GLY A 303 12.12 12.84 8.33
C GLY A 303 12.22 11.43 8.90
N VAL A 304 12.52 10.44 8.05
CA VAL A 304 12.78 9.06 8.49
C VAL A 304 13.96 9.02 9.47
N GLY A 305 15.03 9.76 9.19
CA GLY A 305 16.18 9.87 10.09
C GLY A 305 15.81 10.40 11.48
N LYS A 306 15.00 11.48 11.56
CA LYS A 306 14.49 12.02 12.83
C LYS A 306 13.69 10.98 13.63
N VAL A 307 12.81 10.27 12.96
CA VAL A 307 11.95 9.24 13.57
C VAL A 307 12.77 8.06 14.09
N LEU A 308 13.74 7.56 13.32
CA LEU A 308 14.65 6.50 13.76
C LEU A 308 15.48 6.94 14.99
N LYS A 309 16.01 8.17 14.96
CA LYS A 309 16.74 8.73 16.09
C LYS A 309 15.88 8.83 17.35
N ALA A 310 14.61 9.23 17.23
CA ALA A 310 13.69 9.27 18.37
C ALA A 310 13.42 7.89 18.97
N LEU A 311 13.33 6.83 18.15
CA LEU A 311 13.22 5.45 18.63
C LEU A 311 14.49 4.97 19.35
N GLU A 312 15.67 5.31 18.84
CA GLU A 312 16.96 5.01 19.47
C GLU A 312 17.09 5.70 20.83
N GLU A 313 16.90 7.02 20.87
CA GLU A 313 17.04 7.84 22.08
C GLU A 313 16.01 7.52 23.17
N SER A 314 14.81 7.07 22.79
CA SER A 314 13.79 6.65 23.76
C SER A 314 13.88 5.17 24.18
N GLY A 315 14.87 4.43 23.69
CA GLY A 315 15.06 3.01 24.00
C GLY A 315 13.95 2.09 23.47
N GLN A 316 13.20 2.53 22.44
CA GLN A 316 12.08 1.76 21.90
C GLN A 316 12.40 0.99 20.62
N LEU A 317 13.58 1.20 20.04
CA LEU A 317 13.93 0.68 18.71
C LEU A 317 13.81 -0.85 18.63
N GLU A 318 14.33 -1.60 19.59
CA GLU A 318 14.31 -3.07 19.59
C GLU A 318 12.91 -3.66 19.81
N ASN A 319 12.00 -2.89 20.44
CA ASN A 319 10.61 -3.29 20.64
C ASN A 319 9.66 -2.69 19.59
N THR A 320 10.16 -2.21 18.47
CA THR A 320 9.34 -1.60 17.42
C THR A 320 9.54 -2.30 16.09
N LEU A 321 8.46 -2.86 15.54
CA LEU A 321 8.40 -3.23 14.12
C LEU A 321 8.26 -1.95 13.30
N ILE A 322 9.20 -1.71 12.40
CA ILE A 322 9.21 -0.55 11.50
C ILE A 322 8.95 -1.06 10.09
N VAL A 323 7.91 -0.53 9.45
CA VAL A 323 7.60 -0.78 8.05
C VAL A 323 7.62 0.54 7.30
N PHE A 324 8.43 0.63 6.27
CA PHE A 324 8.50 1.76 5.34
C PHE A 324 8.02 1.33 3.98
N THR A 325 7.01 2.00 3.43
CA THR A 325 6.50 1.74 2.07
C THR A 325 5.78 2.96 1.50
N SER A 326 5.33 2.87 0.25
CA SER A 326 4.49 3.85 -0.44
C SER A 326 3.15 3.23 -0.84
N ASP A 327 2.17 4.07 -1.20
CA ASP A 327 0.88 3.58 -1.69
C ASP A 327 0.99 2.91 -3.08
N GLN A 328 1.88 3.36 -3.96
CA GLN A 328 2.29 2.75 -5.23
C GLN A 328 3.59 3.39 -5.72
N GLY A 329 4.03 3.02 -6.93
CA GLY A 329 5.14 3.64 -7.64
C GLY A 329 4.75 4.91 -8.40
N TYR A 330 5.63 5.33 -9.33
CA TYR A 330 5.41 6.48 -10.20
C TYR A 330 6.20 6.30 -11.50
N ALA A 331 5.53 6.32 -12.65
CA ALA A 331 6.07 5.84 -13.91
C ALA A 331 7.18 6.67 -14.55
N TRP A 332 7.11 7.99 -14.47
CA TRP A 332 8.10 8.88 -15.10
C TRP A 332 8.50 8.49 -16.53
N GLY A 333 7.49 8.25 -17.39
CA GLY A 333 7.69 7.96 -18.81
C GLY A 333 7.64 6.49 -19.19
N PHE A 334 7.83 5.55 -18.27
CA PHE A 334 7.71 4.12 -18.58
C PHE A 334 6.31 3.81 -19.11
N HIS A 335 6.24 3.07 -20.19
CA HIS A 335 5.03 2.75 -20.95
C HIS A 335 4.22 3.98 -21.38
N GLY A 336 4.87 5.16 -21.46
CA GLY A 336 4.24 6.42 -21.78
C GLY A 336 3.44 7.06 -20.65
N PHE A 337 3.31 6.43 -19.48
CA PHE A 337 2.66 7.05 -18.33
C PHE A 337 3.56 8.13 -17.72
N ARG A 338 2.94 9.17 -17.16
CA ARG A 338 3.66 10.10 -16.30
C ARG A 338 3.67 9.64 -14.85
N HIS A 339 2.52 9.18 -14.36
CA HIS A 339 2.29 8.89 -12.94
C HIS A 339 1.83 7.44 -12.74
N LYS A 340 0.78 7.21 -11.99
CA LYS A 340 0.20 5.94 -11.55
C LYS A 340 -0.89 5.42 -12.50
N LEU A 341 -1.69 4.46 -12.08
CA LEU A 341 -2.85 3.82 -12.67
C LEU A 341 -2.54 2.66 -13.63
N GLY A 342 -1.40 2.67 -14.34
CA GLY A 342 -1.02 1.55 -15.20
C GLY A 342 -0.66 0.29 -14.39
N PRO A 343 -0.76 -0.92 -14.99
CA PRO A 343 -0.48 -2.18 -14.30
C PRO A 343 1.00 -2.57 -14.23
N TYR A 344 1.90 -1.71 -14.65
CA TYR A 344 3.33 -2.01 -14.79
C TYR A 344 4.12 -1.71 -13.53
N ASP A 345 5.26 -2.39 -13.34
CA ASP A 345 6.07 -2.26 -12.12
C ASP A 345 6.44 -0.82 -11.81
N ASP A 346 6.84 -0.02 -12.80
CA ASP A 346 7.18 1.38 -12.58
C ASP A 346 6.02 2.25 -12.08
N THR A 347 4.75 1.81 -12.30
CA THR A 347 3.56 2.51 -11.79
C THR A 347 3.07 1.98 -10.46
N ILE A 348 3.12 0.66 -10.21
CA ILE A 348 2.47 0.03 -9.05
C ILE A 348 3.42 -0.58 -8.03
N ARG A 349 4.70 -0.81 -8.38
CA ARG A 349 5.70 -1.34 -7.43
C ARG A 349 6.18 -0.24 -6.50
N ALA A 350 5.88 -0.41 -5.21
CA ALA A 350 6.32 0.47 -4.14
C ALA A 350 7.65 0.01 -3.54
N PRO A 351 8.48 0.89 -2.94
CA PRO A 351 9.53 0.45 -2.05
C PRO A 351 8.91 -0.21 -0.82
N LEU A 352 9.55 -1.25 -0.29
CA LEU A 352 9.17 -1.83 1.00
C LEU A 352 10.41 -2.24 1.77
N ILE A 353 10.53 -1.73 2.98
CA ILE A 353 11.57 -2.10 3.94
C ILE A 353 10.89 -2.45 5.25
N VAL A 354 11.25 -3.58 5.83
CA VAL A 354 10.77 -4.03 7.14
C VAL A 354 11.97 -4.19 8.06
N ALA A 355 11.97 -3.51 9.19
CA ALA A 355 13.04 -3.63 10.20
C ALA A 355 12.45 -3.90 11.58
N TRP A 356 13.08 -4.81 12.29
CA TRP A 356 12.79 -5.11 13.70
C TRP A 356 14.08 -5.60 14.36
N PRO A 357 14.91 -4.67 14.84
CA PRO A 357 16.24 -4.98 15.34
C PRO A 357 16.22 -6.06 16.42
N GLY A 358 17.11 -7.06 16.29
CA GLY A 358 17.18 -8.19 17.21
C GLY A 358 16.08 -9.26 17.04
N LYS A 359 15.08 -9.04 16.16
CA LYS A 359 13.96 -9.97 15.94
C LYS A 359 13.92 -10.58 14.55
N ILE A 360 14.40 -9.85 13.54
CA ILE A 360 14.47 -10.33 12.14
C ILE A 360 15.88 -10.16 11.59
N PRO A 361 16.27 -10.91 10.54
CA PRO A 361 17.56 -10.79 9.87
C PRO A 361 17.81 -9.37 9.35
N GLN A 362 19.08 -8.93 9.40
CA GLN A 362 19.49 -7.60 8.97
C GLN A 362 20.21 -7.64 7.61
N GLY A 363 20.07 -6.57 6.82
CA GLY A 363 20.74 -6.41 5.53
C GLY A 363 20.33 -7.45 4.48
N LYS A 364 19.14 -8.01 4.60
CA LYS A 364 18.62 -9.03 3.68
C LYS A 364 17.73 -8.45 2.59
N THR A 365 17.57 -9.20 1.53
CA THR A 365 16.64 -8.93 0.45
C THR A 365 15.63 -10.06 0.35
N CYS A 366 14.35 -9.72 0.16
CA CYS A 366 13.27 -10.68 -0.11
C CYS A 366 12.68 -10.40 -1.50
N ASN A 367 12.66 -11.40 -2.36
CA ASN A 367 12.14 -11.29 -3.74
C ASN A 367 10.70 -11.79 -3.88
N VAL A 368 10.08 -12.20 -2.80
CA VAL A 368 8.69 -12.66 -2.80
C VAL A 368 7.75 -11.49 -3.07
N PRO A 369 6.86 -11.59 -4.07
CA PRO A 369 5.85 -10.57 -4.33
C PRO A 369 4.79 -10.57 -3.23
N ILE A 370 4.50 -9.38 -2.69
CA ILE A 370 3.46 -9.18 -1.66
C ILE A 370 2.49 -8.09 -2.09
N SER A 371 1.28 -8.11 -1.53
CA SER A 371 0.23 -7.13 -1.76
C SER A 371 0.00 -6.24 -0.54
N GLY A 372 -0.52 -5.03 -0.74
CA GLY A 372 -0.87 -4.11 0.35
C GLY A 372 -1.89 -4.69 1.33
N VAL A 373 -2.74 -5.62 0.90
CA VAL A 373 -3.70 -6.31 1.78
C VAL A 373 -3.03 -7.22 2.81
N ASP A 374 -1.76 -7.61 2.61
CA ASP A 374 -1.01 -8.51 3.48
C ASP A 374 -0.53 -7.82 4.78
N PHE A 375 -0.50 -6.48 4.83
CA PHE A 375 -0.07 -5.77 6.03
C PHE A 375 -1.02 -5.98 7.21
N ALA A 376 -2.33 -5.91 7.00
CA ALA A 376 -3.29 -6.06 8.09
C ALA A 376 -3.14 -7.42 8.81
N PRO A 377 -3.25 -8.59 8.15
CA PRO A 377 -3.06 -9.88 8.83
C PRO A 377 -1.67 -10.03 9.46
N THR A 378 -0.64 -9.45 8.83
CA THR A 378 0.72 -9.45 9.38
C THR A 378 0.81 -8.66 10.69
N PHE A 379 0.20 -7.48 10.78
CA PHE A 379 0.18 -6.69 12.00
C PHE A 379 -0.61 -7.38 13.12
N PHE A 380 -1.73 -8.03 12.81
CA PHE A 380 -2.46 -8.86 13.77
C PHE A 380 -1.59 -9.99 14.30
N LYS A 381 -0.88 -10.70 13.42
CA LYS A 381 0.03 -11.78 13.83
C LYS A 381 1.17 -11.29 14.71
N VAL A 382 1.79 -10.17 14.36
CA VAL A 382 2.87 -9.53 15.14
C VAL A 382 2.38 -9.10 16.52
N ALA A 383 1.17 -8.55 16.61
CA ALA A 383 0.55 -8.13 17.87
C ALA A 383 0.01 -9.32 18.72
N GLY A 384 0.01 -10.54 18.19
CA GLY A 384 -0.54 -11.73 18.85
C GLY A 384 -2.06 -11.68 18.95
N PHE A 385 -2.74 -11.16 17.91
CA PHE A 385 -4.20 -11.08 17.85
C PHE A 385 -4.77 -11.95 16.74
N GLU A 386 -5.97 -12.45 16.95
CA GLU A 386 -6.77 -13.10 15.91
C GLU A 386 -7.37 -12.08 14.95
N LEU A 387 -7.57 -12.49 13.70
CA LEU A 387 -8.20 -11.64 12.69
C LEU A 387 -9.68 -11.39 13.03
N PRO A 388 -10.13 -10.13 13.01
CA PRO A 388 -11.51 -9.79 13.39
C PRO A 388 -12.54 -10.13 12.30
N TRP A 389 -12.10 -10.33 11.05
CA TRP A 389 -12.89 -10.79 9.91
C TRP A 389 -11.98 -11.52 8.91
N LYS A 390 -12.60 -12.19 7.94
CA LYS A 390 -11.86 -12.82 6.83
C LYS A 390 -11.25 -11.73 5.96
N MET A 391 -9.91 -11.64 5.95
CA MET A 391 -9.15 -10.73 5.12
C MET A 391 -8.70 -11.42 3.81
N HIS A 392 -8.45 -10.62 2.77
CA HIS A 392 -7.92 -11.12 1.50
C HIS A 392 -6.41 -11.35 1.57
N GLY A 393 -5.73 -10.57 2.39
CA GLY A 393 -4.29 -10.66 2.60
C GLY A 393 -3.86 -11.89 3.37
N ARG A 394 -2.56 -12.13 3.38
CA ARG A 394 -1.87 -13.24 4.04
C ARG A 394 -0.88 -12.71 5.07
N ASP A 395 -0.62 -13.49 6.12
CA ASP A 395 0.45 -13.20 7.06
C ASP A 395 1.82 -13.46 6.41
N ILE A 396 2.63 -12.42 6.26
CA ILE A 396 3.97 -12.51 5.69
C ILE A 396 5.08 -12.58 6.75
N THR A 397 4.75 -12.79 8.04
CA THR A 397 5.78 -12.97 9.09
C THR A 397 6.75 -14.13 8.85
N PRO A 398 6.40 -15.22 8.12
CA PRO A 398 7.38 -16.23 7.72
C PRO A 398 8.55 -15.64 6.91
N LEU A 399 8.28 -14.65 6.05
CA LEU A 399 9.31 -13.96 5.26
C LEU A 399 10.19 -13.04 6.12
N PHE A 400 9.68 -12.58 7.26
CA PHE A 400 10.48 -11.82 8.23
C PHE A 400 11.52 -12.71 8.93
N LYS A 401 11.19 -13.98 9.14
CA LYS A 401 12.11 -14.97 9.74
C LYS A 401 13.12 -15.50 8.74
N ASN A 402 12.67 -15.78 7.53
CA ASN A 402 13.47 -16.28 6.43
C ASN A 402 13.06 -15.60 5.11
N PRO A 403 13.79 -14.56 4.65
CA PRO A 403 13.50 -13.86 3.41
C PRO A 403 13.51 -14.72 2.14
N ASP A 404 14.20 -15.88 2.21
CA ASP A 404 14.31 -16.87 1.13
C ASP A 404 13.32 -18.04 1.30
N ALA A 405 12.34 -17.92 2.20
CA ALA A 405 11.35 -18.97 2.41
C ALA A 405 10.58 -19.27 1.12
N LYS A 406 10.31 -20.55 0.87
CA LYS A 406 9.44 -20.96 -0.23
C LYS A 406 8.05 -20.35 -0.01
N TRP A 407 7.61 -19.55 -0.97
CA TRP A 407 6.32 -18.88 -0.96
C TRP A 407 5.56 -19.25 -2.23
N THR A 408 4.35 -19.76 -2.08
CA THR A 408 3.54 -20.29 -3.19
C THR A 408 2.29 -19.46 -3.46
N GLU A 409 2.07 -18.44 -2.65
CA GLU A 409 0.90 -17.59 -2.74
C GLU A 409 1.11 -16.49 -3.78
N PRO A 410 0.23 -16.36 -4.78
CA PRO A 410 0.37 -15.31 -5.78
C PRO A 410 0.03 -13.93 -5.17
N MET A 411 0.70 -12.90 -5.66
CA MET A 411 0.31 -11.52 -5.41
C MET A 411 -0.77 -11.09 -6.41
N LEU A 412 -1.85 -10.50 -5.90
CA LEU A 412 -2.93 -9.90 -6.70
C LEU A 412 -3.02 -8.40 -6.41
N VAL A 413 -3.23 -7.62 -7.47
CA VAL A 413 -3.59 -6.20 -7.38
C VAL A 413 -4.66 -5.90 -8.42
N THR A 414 -5.62 -5.04 -8.07
CA THR A 414 -6.72 -4.66 -8.97
C THR A 414 -6.82 -3.15 -9.10
N HIS A 415 -7.16 -2.69 -10.29
CA HIS A 415 -7.56 -1.32 -10.55
C HIS A 415 -9.03 -1.30 -10.98
N MET A 416 -9.87 -0.68 -10.16
CA MET A 416 -11.31 -0.60 -10.37
C MET A 416 -11.78 0.87 -10.51
N GLY A 417 -10.92 1.75 -11.03
CA GLY A 417 -11.21 3.17 -11.12
C GLY A 417 -11.55 3.75 -9.74
N ARG A 418 -12.74 4.34 -9.61
CA ARG A 418 -13.28 4.85 -8.34
C ARG A 418 -14.29 3.90 -7.68
N SER A 419 -14.45 2.69 -8.20
CA SER A 419 -15.44 1.72 -7.72
C SER A 419 -14.90 0.84 -6.60
N PHE A 420 -15.76 0.54 -5.62
CA PHE A 420 -15.48 -0.32 -4.48
C PHE A 420 -16.65 -1.27 -4.21
N GLY A 421 -16.36 -2.39 -3.56
CA GLY A 421 -17.36 -3.36 -3.17
C GLY A 421 -18.23 -3.80 -4.34
N LYS A 422 -19.55 -3.79 -4.16
CA LYS A 422 -20.53 -4.21 -5.17
C LYS A 422 -20.52 -3.37 -6.45
N ASP A 423 -20.02 -2.14 -6.40
CA ASP A 423 -19.89 -1.30 -7.60
C ASP A 423 -18.85 -1.84 -8.57
N THR A 424 -18.04 -2.83 -8.16
CA THR A 424 -17.07 -3.53 -9.01
C THR A 424 -17.62 -4.78 -9.67
N ASP A 425 -18.85 -5.23 -9.36
CA ASP A 425 -19.38 -6.52 -9.79
C ASP A 425 -19.68 -6.62 -11.29
N ASP A 426 -19.75 -5.50 -11.98
CA ASP A 426 -20.11 -5.45 -13.41
C ASP A 426 -19.10 -4.62 -14.22
N PRO A 427 -18.14 -5.28 -14.91
CA PRO A 427 -17.16 -4.59 -15.75
C PRO A 427 -17.79 -3.79 -16.91
N ALA A 428 -19.02 -4.10 -17.32
CA ALA A 428 -19.72 -3.33 -18.35
C ALA A 428 -20.10 -1.90 -17.89
N LYS A 429 -20.11 -1.68 -16.57
CA LYS A 429 -20.34 -0.36 -15.94
C LYS A 429 -19.06 0.36 -15.55
N MET A 430 -17.92 -0.11 -16.02
CA MET A 430 -16.61 0.42 -15.72
C MET A 430 -16.54 1.93 -15.98
N ASP A 431 -16.05 2.66 -14.97
CA ASP A 431 -15.63 4.06 -15.10
C ASP A 431 -14.09 4.10 -15.22
N SER A 432 -13.61 4.48 -16.40
CA SER A 432 -12.17 4.62 -16.64
C SER A 432 -11.63 5.84 -15.89
N LEU A 433 -10.58 5.65 -15.12
CA LEU A 433 -9.90 6.74 -14.43
C LEU A 433 -8.75 7.26 -15.32
N GLU A 434 -8.82 8.51 -15.73
CA GLU A 434 -7.82 9.15 -16.62
C GLU A 434 -7.51 8.32 -17.88
N THR A 435 -8.55 7.79 -18.52
CA THR A 435 -8.47 6.89 -19.69
C THR A 435 -7.95 5.48 -19.43
N VAL A 436 -7.57 5.15 -18.20
CA VAL A 436 -7.15 3.80 -17.80
C VAL A 436 -8.38 2.97 -17.43
N PRO A 437 -8.68 1.88 -18.15
CA PRO A 437 -9.78 0.98 -17.84
C PRO A 437 -9.45 0.11 -16.63
N TRP A 438 -10.43 -0.62 -16.12
CA TRP A 438 -10.19 -1.62 -15.08
C TRP A 438 -9.25 -2.71 -15.55
N TRP A 439 -8.38 -3.14 -14.64
CA TRP A 439 -7.48 -4.26 -14.89
C TRP A 439 -7.19 -5.04 -13.61
N VAL A 440 -6.77 -6.26 -13.79
CA VAL A 440 -6.24 -7.15 -12.75
C VAL A 440 -4.82 -7.54 -13.11
N ALA A 441 -3.90 -7.39 -12.19
CA ALA A 441 -2.53 -7.88 -12.33
C ALA A 441 -2.23 -8.91 -11.24
N MET A 442 -1.58 -9.99 -11.65
CA MET A 442 -1.14 -11.07 -10.76
C MET A 442 0.33 -11.39 -11.00
N ARG A 443 1.08 -11.61 -9.93
CA ARG A 443 2.47 -12.03 -9.99
C ARG A 443 2.67 -13.31 -9.19
N ASP A 444 3.31 -14.30 -9.83
CA ASP A 444 3.75 -15.57 -9.25
C ASP A 444 5.26 -15.71 -9.49
N GLY A 445 6.05 -15.49 -8.45
CA GLY A 445 7.51 -15.39 -8.57
C GLY A 445 7.94 -14.32 -9.57
N LYS A 446 8.60 -14.72 -10.65
CA LYS A 446 9.05 -13.84 -11.73
C LYS A 446 8.00 -13.60 -12.84
N THR A 447 6.93 -14.40 -12.88
CA THR A 447 5.91 -14.32 -13.92
C THR A 447 4.83 -13.33 -13.51
N LYS A 448 4.58 -12.34 -14.36
CA LYS A 448 3.49 -11.36 -14.18
C LYS A 448 2.49 -11.48 -15.32
N TYR A 449 1.21 -11.52 -14.97
CA TYR A 449 0.08 -11.59 -15.89
C TYR A 449 -0.87 -10.42 -15.63
N ILE A 450 -1.30 -9.76 -16.71
CA ILE A 450 -2.19 -8.61 -16.65
C ILE A 450 -3.39 -8.87 -17.53
N ARG A 451 -4.58 -8.59 -16.98
CA ARG A 451 -5.85 -8.67 -17.66
C ARG A 451 -6.55 -7.32 -17.62
N THR A 452 -6.64 -6.64 -18.77
CA THR A 452 -7.50 -5.47 -18.95
C THR A 452 -8.95 -5.93 -19.11
N LEU A 453 -9.88 -5.36 -18.34
CA LEU A 453 -11.28 -5.79 -18.31
C LEU A 453 -12.13 -5.11 -19.40
N VAL A 454 -11.60 -5.01 -20.60
CA VAL A 454 -12.26 -4.50 -21.81
C VAL A 454 -12.50 -5.67 -22.79
N PRO A 455 -13.69 -5.78 -23.40
CA PRO A 455 -13.94 -6.80 -24.42
C PRO A 455 -12.93 -6.73 -25.57
N ASP A 456 -12.51 -7.89 -26.06
CA ASP A 456 -11.57 -8.04 -27.17
C ASP A 456 -10.21 -7.32 -27.01
N GLU A 457 -9.82 -7.01 -25.75
CA GLU A 457 -8.49 -6.47 -25.47
C GLU A 457 -7.47 -7.60 -25.27
N ILE A 458 -6.22 -7.34 -25.62
CA ILE A 458 -5.13 -8.30 -25.45
C ILE A 458 -4.79 -8.51 -23.98
N GLU A 459 -4.30 -9.70 -23.67
CA GLU A 459 -3.69 -10.02 -22.38
C GLU A 459 -2.19 -9.74 -22.42
N GLU A 460 -1.59 -9.60 -21.26
CA GLU A 460 -0.16 -9.38 -21.14
C GLU A 460 0.48 -10.41 -20.20
N LEU A 461 1.64 -10.94 -20.60
CA LEU A 461 2.44 -11.88 -19.83
C LEU A 461 3.90 -11.48 -19.92
N TYR A 462 4.58 -11.44 -18.77
CA TYR A 462 5.98 -11.03 -18.65
C TYR A 462 6.79 -11.97 -17.79
N ASP A 463 8.06 -12.18 -18.15
CA ASP A 463 9.09 -12.76 -17.28
C ASP A 463 9.95 -11.59 -16.75
N LEU A 464 9.74 -11.19 -15.51
CA LEU A 464 10.38 -10.01 -14.93
C LEU A 464 11.88 -10.17 -14.63
N ASP A 465 12.40 -11.41 -14.68
CA ASP A 465 13.85 -11.65 -14.62
C ASP A 465 14.53 -11.38 -15.97
N ALA A 466 13.85 -11.78 -17.06
CA ALA A 466 14.37 -11.57 -18.42
C ALA A 466 14.02 -10.20 -18.99
N ASP A 467 12.85 -9.66 -18.64
CA ASP A 467 12.31 -8.38 -19.10
C ASP A 467 11.75 -7.57 -17.92
N PRO A 468 12.61 -7.02 -17.05
CA PRO A 468 12.17 -6.24 -15.89
C PRO A 468 11.48 -4.93 -16.24
N LEU A 469 11.55 -4.50 -17.50
CA LEU A 469 10.87 -3.30 -18.02
C LEU A 469 9.55 -3.63 -18.72
N GLU A 470 9.11 -4.89 -18.74
CA GLU A 470 7.82 -5.32 -19.29
C GLU A 470 7.58 -4.84 -20.75
N LEU A 471 8.61 -4.88 -21.58
CA LEU A 471 8.55 -4.39 -22.97
C LEU A 471 8.04 -5.44 -23.96
N THR A 472 8.23 -6.73 -23.65
CA THR A 472 7.92 -7.85 -24.55
C THR A 472 6.74 -8.67 -24.02
N ASN A 473 5.58 -8.55 -24.67
CA ASN A 473 4.38 -9.29 -24.25
C ASN A 473 4.42 -10.75 -24.73
N LEU A 474 4.75 -11.67 -23.83
CA LEU A 474 4.82 -13.11 -24.07
C LEU A 474 3.45 -13.76 -24.32
N ALA A 475 2.33 -13.11 -23.96
CA ALA A 475 0.98 -13.63 -24.22
C ALA A 475 0.66 -13.73 -25.71
N LEU A 476 1.39 -13.01 -26.56
CA LEU A 476 1.24 -13.02 -28.02
C LEU A 476 2.06 -14.13 -28.70
N MET A 477 2.86 -14.88 -27.95
CA MET A 477 3.80 -15.89 -28.46
C MET A 477 3.27 -17.29 -28.18
N PRO A 478 3.08 -18.15 -29.22
CA PRO A 478 2.50 -19.49 -29.07
C PRO A 478 3.25 -20.38 -28.07
N GLU A 479 4.57 -20.27 -27.98
CA GLU A 479 5.43 -21.04 -27.09
C GLU A 479 5.17 -20.77 -25.59
N HIS A 480 4.57 -19.64 -25.24
CA HIS A 480 4.22 -19.28 -23.87
C HIS A 480 2.76 -19.62 -23.49
N ARG A 481 2.02 -20.32 -24.35
CA ARG A 481 0.61 -20.64 -24.15
C ARG A 481 0.32 -21.37 -22.84
N THR A 482 1.12 -22.36 -22.51
CA THR A 482 0.97 -23.16 -21.27
C THR A 482 1.10 -22.28 -20.02
N ILE A 483 2.08 -21.36 -20.01
CA ILE A 483 2.28 -20.43 -18.89
C ILE A 483 1.10 -19.45 -18.80
N LEU A 484 0.64 -18.93 -19.93
CA LEU A 484 -0.51 -18.03 -20.01
C LEU A 484 -1.78 -18.68 -19.44
N GLU A 485 -2.08 -19.92 -19.82
CA GLU A 485 -3.24 -20.67 -19.33
C GLU A 485 -3.15 -20.94 -17.83
N ARG A 486 -1.96 -21.30 -17.31
CA ARG A 486 -1.71 -21.45 -15.88
C ARG A 486 -2.00 -20.14 -15.13
N MET A 487 -1.48 -19.03 -15.59
CA MET A 487 -1.65 -17.72 -14.95
C MET A 487 -3.11 -17.25 -14.98
N ARG A 488 -3.83 -17.50 -16.05
CA ARG A 488 -5.30 -17.26 -16.12
C ARG A 488 -6.03 -18.04 -15.04
N GLY A 489 -5.76 -19.35 -14.93
CA GLY A 489 -6.37 -20.21 -13.92
C GLY A 489 -6.08 -19.75 -12.50
N MET A 490 -4.85 -19.39 -12.22
CA MET A 490 -4.44 -18.86 -10.90
C MET A 490 -5.13 -17.53 -10.58
N MET A 491 -5.24 -16.61 -11.54
CA MET A 491 -5.95 -15.33 -11.35
C MET A 491 -7.42 -15.55 -11.02
N VAL A 492 -8.12 -16.42 -11.76
CA VAL A 492 -9.52 -16.74 -11.50
C VAL A 492 -9.70 -17.38 -10.11
N ALA A 493 -8.81 -18.29 -9.74
CA ALA A 493 -8.84 -18.93 -8.41
C ALA A 493 -8.66 -17.88 -7.30
N GLU A 494 -7.73 -16.95 -7.46
CA GLU A 494 -7.46 -15.91 -6.48
C GLU A 494 -8.60 -14.88 -6.37
N LEU A 495 -9.20 -14.49 -7.50
CA LEU A 495 -10.39 -13.63 -7.53
C LEU A 495 -11.59 -14.31 -6.83
N ARG A 496 -11.80 -15.62 -7.05
CA ARG A 496 -12.83 -16.39 -6.34
C ARG A 496 -12.54 -16.50 -4.85
N ARG A 497 -11.28 -16.75 -4.46
CA ARG A 497 -10.86 -16.80 -3.05
C ARG A 497 -11.20 -15.50 -2.32
N THR A 498 -11.03 -14.37 -2.99
CA THR A 498 -11.29 -13.02 -2.47
C THR A 498 -12.72 -12.52 -2.78
N SER A 499 -13.60 -13.39 -3.28
CA SER A 499 -15.02 -13.11 -3.53
C SER A 499 -15.26 -11.92 -4.47
N ALA A 500 -14.46 -11.78 -5.53
CA ALA A 500 -14.64 -10.76 -6.55
C ALA A 500 -15.92 -11.03 -7.36
N GLY A 501 -16.94 -10.18 -7.24
CA GLY A 501 -18.24 -10.37 -7.88
C GLY A 501 -18.20 -10.30 -9.41
N PHE A 502 -17.17 -9.68 -9.98
CA PHE A 502 -16.99 -9.56 -11.43
C PHE A 502 -16.34 -10.78 -12.09
N VAL A 503 -15.85 -11.77 -11.33
CA VAL A 503 -15.01 -12.85 -11.88
C VAL A 503 -15.69 -13.64 -12.99
N GLU A 504 -16.99 -13.92 -12.86
CA GLU A 504 -17.78 -14.66 -13.88
C GLU A 504 -18.26 -13.76 -15.04
N ARG A 505 -18.00 -12.44 -14.95
CA ARG A 505 -18.37 -11.43 -15.95
C ARG A 505 -17.16 -10.79 -16.63
N MET A 506 -15.97 -11.32 -16.35
CA MET A 506 -14.76 -10.80 -17.00
C MET A 506 -14.88 -10.93 -18.52
N PRO A 507 -14.65 -9.87 -19.28
CA PRO A 507 -14.72 -9.92 -20.73
C PRO A 507 -13.79 -10.98 -21.32
N THR A 508 -14.17 -11.59 -22.44
CA THR A 508 -13.29 -12.52 -23.15
C THR A 508 -12.08 -11.77 -23.71
N PRO A 509 -10.85 -12.29 -23.54
CA PRO A 509 -9.67 -11.66 -24.14
C PRO A 509 -9.67 -11.85 -25.65
N LYS A 510 -9.00 -10.94 -26.33
CA LYS A 510 -8.67 -11.15 -27.73
C LYS A 510 -7.78 -12.38 -27.86
N THR A 511 -8.26 -13.38 -28.55
CA THR A 511 -7.42 -14.54 -28.92
C THR A 511 -6.37 -14.07 -29.91
N ALA A 512 -5.10 -14.41 -29.70
CA ALA A 512 -4.10 -14.25 -30.74
C ALA A 512 -4.61 -14.97 -32.01
N THR A 513 -4.87 -14.23 -33.06
CA THR A 513 -5.17 -14.81 -34.38
C THR A 513 -4.00 -15.71 -34.75
N LYS A 514 -4.31 -16.96 -35.12
CA LYS A 514 -3.34 -17.96 -35.60
C LYS A 514 -2.55 -17.44 -36.79
#